data_182eb7b34fef59c9b29970cc6e2985cf
#
_entry.id   182eb7b34fef59c9b29970cc6e2985cf
#
_cell.length_a   1.000
_cell.length_b   1.000
_cell.length_c   1.000
_cell.angle_alpha   90.00
_cell.angle_beta   90.00
_cell.angle_gamma   90.00
#
_symmetry.space_group_name_H-M   'P 1'
#
loop_
_entity.id
_entity.type
_entity.pdbx_description
1 polymer ?
#
loop_
_entity_poly.entity_id
_entity_poly.type
_entity_poly.pdbx_seq_one_letter_code
_entity_poly.pdbx_strand_id
1 'polypeptide(L)'
;MKVVAICNSRLRDVMPNTQFYNFVLDGESIPISLLDVPDLDYTELLSPNSVILEVSAFSCNYRDRTLLHLFYESCKTLSGKQKYFYSPIGSEFVGTVLEVGLAVTDFKKGDRVMANTSYPFRTNGSMGGVPTNFASQGILLLEEDQLIKVPDSMPDEVAAAFSVSAQTAYSMVRKASLNKGDNVL
;
A
#
# COMPACT_ATOMS: atom_id res chain seq x y z
N MET A 1 15.48 6.70 0.55
CA MET A 1 14.23 6.12 -0.04
C MET A 1 13.19 7.22 -0.18
N LYS A 2 12.39 7.22 -1.26
CA LYS A 2 11.32 8.20 -1.50
C LYS A 2 9.97 7.68 -0.98
N VAL A 3 9.24 8.55 -0.29
CA VAL A 3 7.94 8.21 0.30
C VAL A 3 6.93 9.31 -0.01
N VAL A 4 5.81 8.97 -0.62
CA VAL A 4 4.67 9.88 -0.73
C VAL A 4 3.82 9.75 0.54
N ALA A 5 3.68 10.85 1.30
CA ALA A 5 3.04 10.77 2.59
C ALA A 5 2.16 12.01 2.88
N ILE A 6 1.06 11.79 3.58
CA ILE A 6 0.41 12.87 4.31
C ILE A 6 1.29 13.26 5.50
N CYS A 7 1.28 14.52 5.88
CA CYS A 7 2.16 15.00 6.93
C CYS A 7 1.50 16.15 7.71
N ASN A 8 2.01 16.43 8.90
CA ASN A 8 1.62 17.65 9.58
C ASN A 8 2.55 18.83 9.16
N SER A 9 2.06 20.05 9.32
CA SER A 9 2.81 21.25 8.92
C SER A 9 4.13 21.44 9.69
N ARG A 10 4.24 20.87 10.88
CA ARG A 10 5.45 20.95 11.72
C ARG A 10 6.62 20.14 11.15
N LEU A 11 6.35 19.21 10.23
CA LEU A 11 7.42 18.47 9.57
C LEU A 11 8.40 19.40 8.81
N ARG A 12 7.95 20.59 8.42
CA ARG A 12 8.79 21.63 7.82
C ARG A 12 9.94 22.09 8.73
N ASP A 13 9.77 22.00 10.05
CA ASP A 13 10.80 22.42 11.02
C ASP A 13 12.03 21.51 10.96
N VAL A 14 11.85 20.25 10.59
CA VAL A 14 12.93 19.23 10.54
C VAL A 14 13.29 18.81 9.12
N MET A 15 12.46 19.13 8.15
CA MET A 15 12.68 18.85 6.72
C MET A 15 12.44 20.10 5.87
N PRO A 16 13.22 21.20 6.07
CA PRO A 16 12.92 22.52 5.50
C PRO A 16 13.02 22.55 3.98
N ASN A 17 13.80 21.67 3.37
CA ASN A 17 14.00 21.59 1.91
C ASN A 17 12.93 20.74 1.21
N THR A 18 12.00 20.16 1.95
CA THR A 18 10.94 19.33 1.38
C THR A 18 9.82 20.21 0.81
N GLN A 19 9.40 19.90 -0.40
CA GLN A 19 8.26 20.57 -1.02
C GLN A 19 6.96 19.98 -0.50
N PHE A 20 6.12 20.83 0.09
CA PHE A 20 4.80 20.43 0.60
C PHE A 20 3.72 20.90 -0.36
N TYR A 21 2.80 20.03 -0.65
CA TYR A 21 1.59 20.29 -1.42
C TYR A 21 0.38 20.18 -0.51
N ASN A 22 -0.72 20.76 -0.91
CA ASN A 22 -2.01 20.55 -0.26
C ASN A 22 -2.99 20.00 -1.28
N PHE A 23 -3.76 19.02 -0.88
CA PHE A 23 -4.93 18.61 -1.63
C PHE A 23 -6.18 18.77 -0.77
N VAL A 24 -7.31 19.02 -1.43
CA VAL A 24 -8.59 19.22 -0.73
C VAL A 24 -9.37 17.92 -0.78
N LEU A 25 -9.71 17.42 0.41
CA LEU A 25 -10.56 16.24 0.58
C LEU A 25 -11.70 16.62 1.51
N ASP A 26 -12.96 16.54 1.03
CA ASP A 26 -14.16 16.89 1.79
C ASP A 26 -14.15 18.30 2.41
N GLY A 27 -13.53 19.26 1.72
CA GLY A 27 -13.38 20.63 2.19
C GLY A 27 -12.21 20.85 3.15
N GLU A 28 -11.47 19.81 3.51
CA GLU A 28 -10.26 19.87 4.35
C GLU A 28 -9.01 19.91 3.48
N SER A 29 -8.09 20.81 3.84
CA SER A 29 -6.78 20.92 3.20
C SER A 29 -5.76 20.01 3.90
N ILE A 30 -5.38 18.93 3.24
CA ILE A 30 -4.48 17.92 3.77
C ILE A 30 -3.07 18.11 3.17
N PRO A 31 -2.05 18.35 4.00
CA PRO A 31 -0.67 18.45 3.53
C PRO A 31 -0.15 17.09 3.07
N ILE A 32 0.45 17.05 1.88
CA ILE A 32 1.11 15.88 1.31
C ILE A 32 2.50 16.27 0.80
N SER A 33 3.44 15.35 0.85
CA SER A 33 4.79 15.59 0.37
C SER A 33 5.43 14.31 -0.17
N LEU A 34 6.41 14.51 -1.06
CA LEU A 34 7.37 13.47 -1.42
C LEU A 34 8.60 13.65 -0.52
N LEU A 35 8.73 12.78 0.45
CA LEU A 35 9.77 12.83 1.46
C LEU A 35 10.99 12.00 1.04
N ASP A 36 12.17 12.51 1.33
CA ASP A 36 13.40 11.73 1.35
C ASP A 36 13.63 11.24 2.78
N VAL A 37 13.42 9.96 3.00
CA VAL A 37 13.66 9.33 4.30
C VAL A 37 14.89 8.43 4.25
N PRO A 38 15.59 8.19 5.38
CA PRO A 38 16.71 7.26 5.42
C PRO A 38 16.31 5.88 4.89
N ASP A 39 17.23 5.24 4.19
CA ASP A 39 17.06 3.85 3.80
C ASP A 39 17.12 2.97 5.06
N LEU A 40 16.19 2.03 5.17
CA LEU A 40 16.17 1.04 6.24
C LEU A 40 16.74 -0.28 5.71
N ASP A 41 17.54 -0.92 6.51
CA ASP A 41 17.97 -2.29 6.23
C ASP A 41 16.85 -3.26 6.63
N TYR A 42 16.04 -3.64 5.65
CA TYR A 42 14.94 -4.58 5.85
C TYR A 42 15.41 -6.03 5.97
N THR A 43 16.67 -6.33 5.63
CA THR A 43 17.18 -7.72 5.65
C THR A 43 17.22 -8.28 7.06
N GLU A 44 17.49 -7.44 8.06
CA GLU A 44 17.44 -7.84 9.47
C GLU A 44 16.01 -8.19 9.96
N LEU A 45 14.98 -7.73 9.23
CA LEU A 45 13.56 -7.97 9.56
C LEU A 45 12.98 -9.16 8.77
N LEU A 46 13.73 -9.74 7.86
CA LEU A 46 13.28 -10.80 6.97
C LEU A 46 12.97 -12.08 7.76
N SER A 47 11.69 -12.43 7.85
CA SER A 47 11.24 -13.71 8.38
C SER A 47 11.33 -14.82 7.33
N PRO A 48 11.27 -16.11 7.70
CA PRO A 48 11.33 -17.21 6.72
C PRO A 48 10.29 -17.13 5.60
N ASN A 49 9.10 -16.59 5.86
CA ASN A 49 8.00 -16.50 4.88
C ASN A 49 7.82 -15.11 4.28
N SER A 50 8.70 -14.17 4.58
CA SER A 50 8.55 -12.78 4.14
C SER A 50 9.25 -12.52 2.80
N VAL A 51 8.74 -11.52 2.10
CA VAL A 51 9.26 -11.00 0.85
C VAL A 51 9.51 -9.50 1.02
N ILE A 52 10.70 -9.04 0.69
CA ILE A 52 11.05 -7.62 0.56
C ILE A 52 10.87 -7.23 -0.90
N LEU A 53 10.13 -6.16 -1.15
CA LEU A 53 9.92 -5.65 -2.51
C LEU A 53 10.08 -4.13 -2.58
N GLU A 54 10.54 -3.65 -3.73
CA GLU A 54 10.57 -2.25 -4.09
C GLU A 54 9.31 -1.92 -4.89
N VAL A 55 8.55 -0.93 -4.43
CA VAL A 55 7.30 -0.49 -5.08
C VAL A 55 7.63 0.36 -6.30
N SER A 56 7.16 -0.05 -7.48
CA SER A 56 7.29 0.71 -8.73
C SER A 56 6.14 1.69 -8.92
N ALA A 57 4.92 1.28 -8.54
CA ALA A 57 3.74 2.11 -8.57
C ALA A 57 2.74 1.68 -7.49
N PHE A 58 1.91 2.62 -7.05
CA PHE A 58 0.84 2.35 -6.09
C PHE A 58 -0.43 3.10 -6.47
N SER A 59 -1.57 2.67 -5.94
CA SER A 59 -2.84 3.38 -6.07
C SER A 59 -3.56 3.56 -4.74
N CYS A 60 -4.48 4.54 -4.75
CA CYS A 60 -5.43 4.78 -3.69
C CYS A 60 -6.83 4.44 -4.17
N ASN A 61 -7.58 3.71 -3.37
CA ASN A 61 -8.97 3.36 -3.60
C ASN A 61 -9.92 4.27 -2.82
N TYR A 62 -11.21 4.16 -3.10
CA TYR A 62 -12.22 4.93 -2.35
C TYR A 62 -12.15 4.69 -0.84
N ARG A 63 -11.78 3.49 -0.40
CA ARG A 63 -11.54 3.18 1.02
C ARG A 63 -10.41 4.00 1.64
N ASP A 64 -9.40 4.33 0.87
CA ASP A 64 -8.25 5.09 1.35
C ASP A 64 -8.62 6.53 1.74
N ARG A 65 -9.71 7.07 1.19
CA ARG A 65 -10.29 8.36 1.60
C ARG A 65 -10.54 8.42 3.11
N THR A 66 -11.17 7.40 3.67
CA THR A 66 -11.42 7.32 5.13
C THR A 66 -10.11 7.23 5.91
N LEU A 67 -9.15 6.45 5.42
CA LEU A 67 -7.84 6.33 6.07
C LEU A 67 -7.05 7.64 6.03
N LEU A 68 -7.10 8.37 4.93
CA LEU A 68 -6.47 9.68 4.81
C LEU A 68 -7.01 10.66 5.87
N HIS A 69 -8.32 10.69 6.07
CA HIS A 69 -8.91 11.49 7.16
C HIS A 69 -8.45 11.04 8.53
N LEU A 70 -8.49 9.75 8.83
CA LEU A 70 -8.07 9.20 10.13
C LEU A 70 -6.60 9.50 10.42
N PHE A 71 -5.72 9.31 9.44
CA PHE A 71 -4.29 9.62 9.60
C PHE A 71 -4.06 11.12 9.79
N TYR A 72 -4.78 11.96 9.04
CA TYR A 72 -4.66 13.40 9.17
C TYR A 72 -5.18 13.91 10.52
N GLU A 73 -6.31 13.41 11.00
CA GLU A 73 -6.81 13.73 12.34
C GLU A 73 -5.80 13.30 13.44
N SER A 74 -5.19 12.13 13.28
CA SER A 74 -4.13 11.68 14.16
C SER A 74 -2.93 12.64 14.16
N CYS A 75 -2.58 13.21 13.00
CA CYS A 75 -1.51 14.20 12.88
C CYS A 75 -1.78 15.49 13.66
N LYS A 76 -3.05 15.93 13.72
CA LYS A 76 -3.43 17.20 14.38
C LYS A 76 -3.28 17.13 15.89
N THR A 77 -3.47 15.95 16.48
CA THR A 77 -3.49 15.75 17.94
C THR A 77 -2.11 15.51 18.55
N LEU A 78 -1.08 15.35 17.73
CA LEU A 78 0.27 15.05 18.19
C LEU A 78 0.90 16.23 18.95
N SER A 79 1.50 15.92 20.11
CA SER A 79 2.18 16.87 20.97
C SER A 79 3.45 16.27 21.58
N GLY A 80 4.29 17.09 22.19
CA GLY A 80 5.49 16.64 22.88
C GLY A 80 6.56 16.05 21.94
N LYS A 81 7.07 14.87 22.26
CA LYS A 81 8.13 14.19 21.49
C LYS A 81 7.68 13.72 20.12
N GLN A 82 6.37 13.48 19.92
CA GLN A 82 5.78 13.03 18.66
C GLN A 82 5.15 14.18 17.86
N LYS A 83 5.68 15.38 17.94
CA LYS A 83 5.13 16.55 17.23
C LYS A 83 5.28 16.53 15.74
N TYR A 84 6.19 15.71 15.19
CA TYR A 84 6.42 15.52 13.75
C TYR A 84 5.77 14.24 13.31
N PHE A 85 5.07 14.32 12.19
CA PHE A 85 4.34 13.17 11.69
C PHE A 85 4.28 13.15 10.17
N TYR A 86 4.50 11.99 9.63
CA TYR A 86 4.09 11.62 8.28
C TYR A 86 3.53 10.20 8.25
N SER A 87 2.63 9.93 7.32
CA SER A 87 2.11 8.60 7.07
C SER A 87 2.11 8.33 5.57
N PRO A 88 2.76 7.25 5.11
CA PRO A 88 2.56 6.75 3.76
C PRO A 88 1.10 6.42 3.50
N ILE A 89 0.72 6.28 2.25
CA ILE A 89 -0.66 6.04 1.81
C ILE A 89 -0.73 4.92 0.79
N GLY A 90 -1.95 4.53 0.39
CA GLY A 90 -2.19 3.58 -0.68
C GLY A 90 -2.38 2.15 -0.21
N SER A 91 -3.33 1.47 -0.84
CA SER A 91 -3.74 0.11 -0.49
C SER A 91 -3.46 -0.94 -1.57
N GLU A 92 -3.03 -0.50 -2.73
CA GLU A 92 -2.59 -1.36 -3.84
C GLU A 92 -1.24 -0.92 -4.35
N PHE A 93 -0.50 -1.86 -4.87
CA PHE A 93 0.85 -1.63 -5.40
C PHE A 93 1.21 -2.68 -6.45
N VAL A 94 2.21 -2.35 -7.23
CA VAL A 94 3.07 -3.27 -7.96
C VAL A 94 4.51 -2.99 -7.59
N GLY A 95 5.32 -4.01 -7.54
CA GLY A 95 6.75 -3.87 -7.22
C GLY A 95 7.57 -5.05 -7.68
N THR A 96 8.87 -4.93 -7.48
CA THR A 96 9.85 -5.95 -7.81
C THR A 96 10.44 -6.55 -6.54
N VAL A 97 10.48 -7.86 -6.46
CA VAL A 97 11.07 -8.59 -5.31
C VAL A 97 12.57 -8.30 -5.24
N LEU A 98 13.03 -7.82 -4.10
CA LEU A 98 14.42 -7.57 -3.79
C LEU A 98 15.07 -8.75 -3.08
N GLU A 99 14.35 -9.36 -2.13
CA GLU A 99 14.85 -10.46 -1.30
C GLU A 99 13.68 -11.32 -0.81
N VAL A 100 13.94 -12.59 -0.53
CA VAL A 100 12.94 -13.54 -0.02
C VAL A 100 13.48 -14.32 1.16
N GLY A 101 12.59 -14.64 2.10
CA GLY A 101 12.91 -15.52 3.22
C GLY A 101 13.10 -16.97 2.80
N LEU A 102 13.76 -17.77 3.65
CA LEU A 102 14.19 -19.12 3.33
C LEU A 102 13.05 -20.12 3.06
N ALA A 103 11.84 -19.84 3.52
CA ALA A 103 10.67 -20.69 3.32
C ALA A 103 9.76 -20.23 2.17
N VAL A 104 10.07 -19.10 1.53
CA VAL A 104 9.34 -18.61 0.36
C VAL A 104 9.58 -19.53 -0.83
N THR A 105 8.52 -19.97 -1.48
CA THR A 105 8.56 -20.94 -2.59
C THR A 105 8.04 -20.38 -3.91
N ASP A 106 7.11 -19.43 -3.85
CA ASP A 106 6.39 -18.93 -5.04
C ASP A 106 7.09 -17.75 -5.72
N PHE A 107 8.01 -17.09 -5.00
CA PHE A 107 8.70 -15.88 -5.48
C PHE A 107 10.22 -16.00 -5.39
N LYS A 108 10.88 -15.25 -6.23
CA LYS A 108 12.33 -15.05 -6.23
C LYS A 108 12.68 -13.60 -6.54
N LYS A 109 13.91 -13.20 -6.24
CA LYS A 109 14.46 -11.89 -6.61
C LYS A 109 14.23 -11.58 -8.09
N GLY A 110 13.73 -10.39 -8.37
CA GLY A 110 13.40 -9.91 -9.71
C GLY A 110 11.97 -10.23 -10.18
N ASP A 111 11.20 -11.06 -9.48
CA ASP A 111 9.80 -11.29 -9.81
C ASP A 111 9.00 -10.00 -9.62
N ARG A 112 8.07 -9.74 -10.56
CA ARG A 112 7.09 -8.65 -10.43
C ARG A 112 5.88 -9.16 -9.67
N VAL A 113 5.48 -8.40 -8.63
CA VAL A 113 4.40 -8.79 -7.72
C VAL A 113 3.45 -7.63 -7.47
N MET A 114 2.20 -7.96 -7.19
CA MET A 114 1.17 -7.00 -6.77
C MET A 114 0.43 -7.54 -5.54
N ALA A 115 -0.40 -6.69 -4.92
CA ALA A 115 -1.16 -7.03 -3.74
C ALA A 115 -2.13 -8.19 -3.97
N ASN A 116 -2.09 -9.22 -3.10
CA ASN A 116 -3.14 -10.22 -3.00
C ASN A 116 -4.18 -9.77 -1.98
N THR A 117 -5.34 -9.33 -2.42
CA THR A 117 -6.43 -8.92 -1.52
C THR A 117 -7.35 -10.08 -1.11
N SER A 118 -6.99 -11.30 -1.46
CA SER A 118 -7.71 -12.53 -1.11
C SER A 118 -6.93 -13.47 -0.19
N TYR A 119 -5.82 -13.00 0.41
CA TYR A 119 -5.07 -13.85 1.34
C TYR A 119 -5.92 -14.23 2.57
N PRO A 120 -5.72 -15.43 3.15
CA PRO A 120 -6.59 -15.97 4.19
C PRO A 120 -6.46 -15.19 5.51
N PHE A 121 -7.48 -15.31 6.35
CA PHE A 121 -7.37 -14.92 7.76
C PHE A 121 -6.30 -15.76 8.43
N ARG A 122 -5.45 -15.12 9.22
CA ARG A 122 -4.41 -15.79 9.99
C ARG A 122 -4.89 -16.17 11.38
N THR A 123 -4.36 -17.28 11.89
CA THR A 123 -4.67 -17.77 13.24
C THR A 123 -4.21 -16.83 14.35
N ASN A 124 -3.30 -15.91 14.07
CA ASN A 124 -2.82 -14.88 14.99
C ASN A 124 -3.77 -13.67 15.15
N GLY A 125 -4.98 -13.72 14.55
CA GLY A 125 -5.98 -12.66 14.61
C GLY A 125 -5.81 -11.54 13.58
N SER A 126 -4.80 -11.61 12.70
CA SER A 126 -4.72 -10.67 11.58
C SER A 126 -5.81 -10.96 10.56
N MET A 127 -6.45 -9.91 10.07
CA MET A 127 -7.52 -10.03 9.08
C MET A 127 -6.90 -10.10 7.68
N GLY A 128 -7.46 -10.99 6.85
CA GLY A 128 -7.21 -10.98 5.41
C GLY A 128 -7.72 -9.69 4.75
N GLY A 129 -7.43 -9.48 3.49
CA GLY A 129 -7.86 -8.33 2.71
C GLY A 129 -6.69 -7.52 2.14
N VAL A 130 -6.65 -6.22 2.34
CA VAL A 130 -5.57 -5.39 1.79
C VAL A 130 -4.26 -5.63 2.57
N PRO A 131 -3.17 -6.02 1.90
CA PRO A 131 -1.89 -6.33 2.56
C PRO A 131 -1.26 -5.17 3.30
N THR A 132 -1.46 -3.95 2.80
CA THR A 132 -0.91 -2.73 3.40
C THR A 132 -1.86 -1.55 3.19
N ASN A 133 -1.71 -0.52 4.02
CA ASN A 133 -2.29 0.82 3.81
C ASN A 133 -1.20 1.86 3.51
N PHE A 134 0.02 1.41 3.30
CA PHE A 134 1.23 2.24 3.22
C PHE A 134 2.03 1.95 1.95
N ALA A 135 1.35 1.62 0.84
CA ALA A 135 1.98 1.21 -0.41
C ALA A 135 2.98 2.25 -0.96
N SER A 136 2.78 3.54 -0.67
CA SER A 136 3.68 4.62 -1.09
C SER A 136 5.00 4.70 -0.30
N GLN A 137 5.26 3.74 0.61
CA GLN A 137 6.48 3.71 1.43
C GLN A 137 7.76 3.42 0.61
N GLY A 138 7.62 2.93 -0.62
CA GLY A 138 8.74 2.63 -1.51
C GLY A 138 9.29 1.22 -1.34
N ILE A 139 9.56 0.76 -0.13
CA ILE A 139 9.95 -0.63 0.16
C ILE A 139 8.91 -1.23 1.12
N LEU A 140 8.46 -2.43 0.83
CA LEU A 140 7.52 -3.18 1.66
C LEU A 140 8.14 -4.51 2.08
N LEU A 141 7.83 -4.92 3.31
CA LEU A 141 8.07 -6.25 3.85
C LEU A 141 6.71 -6.91 4.07
N LEU A 142 6.40 -7.95 3.31
CA LEU A 142 5.11 -8.64 3.31
C LEU A 142 5.32 -10.15 3.37
N GLU A 143 4.31 -10.89 3.79
CA GLU A 143 4.32 -12.33 3.74
C GLU A 143 3.97 -12.84 2.33
N GLU A 144 4.48 -14.01 1.98
CA GLU A 144 4.31 -14.63 0.66
C GLU A 144 2.84 -14.68 0.21
N ASP A 145 1.91 -15.07 1.09
CA ASP A 145 0.48 -15.19 0.80
C ASP A 145 -0.23 -13.84 0.54
N GLN A 146 0.42 -12.72 0.87
CA GLN A 146 -0.06 -11.37 0.62
C GLN A 146 0.26 -10.85 -0.79
N LEU A 147 0.92 -11.66 -1.61
CA LEU A 147 1.41 -11.29 -2.92
C LEU A 147 0.88 -12.23 -4.01
N ILE A 148 0.76 -11.71 -5.23
CA ILE A 148 0.53 -12.50 -6.45
C ILE A 148 1.46 -12.02 -7.55
N LYS A 149 1.85 -12.91 -8.47
CA LYS A 149 2.67 -12.55 -9.63
C LYS A 149 1.90 -11.67 -10.60
N VAL A 150 2.57 -10.66 -11.11
CA VAL A 150 2.05 -9.83 -12.20
C VAL A 150 2.30 -10.54 -13.53
N PRO A 151 1.29 -10.72 -14.39
CA PRO A 151 1.49 -11.24 -15.74
C PRO A 151 2.46 -10.35 -16.54
N ASP A 152 3.33 -10.95 -17.35
CA ASP A 152 4.33 -10.19 -18.14
C ASP A 152 3.71 -9.14 -19.06
N SER A 153 2.51 -9.41 -19.58
CA SER A 153 1.77 -8.49 -20.47
C SER A 153 1.09 -7.33 -19.74
N MET A 154 1.06 -7.32 -18.41
CA MET A 154 0.38 -6.28 -17.63
C MET A 154 1.35 -5.15 -17.27
N PRO A 155 1.13 -3.90 -17.71
CA PRO A 155 1.93 -2.74 -17.31
C PRO A 155 1.80 -2.45 -15.81
N ASP A 156 2.82 -1.82 -15.22
CA ASP A 156 2.86 -1.52 -13.79
C ASP A 156 1.72 -0.59 -13.35
N GLU A 157 1.36 0.40 -14.17
CA GLU A 157 0.26 1.32 -13.87
C GLU A 157 -1.10 0.60 -13.76
N VAL A 158 -1.28 -0.45 -14.57
CA VAL A 158 -2.48 -1.28 -14.51
C VAL A 158 -2.42 -2.21 -13.31
N ALA A 159 -1.28 -2.89 -13.09
CA ALA A 159 -1.11 -3.81 -11.98
C ALA A 159 -1.29 -3.12 -10.62
N ALA A 160 -0.78 -1.89 -10.46
CA ALA A 160 -0.89 -1.11 -9.25
C ALA A 160 -2.33 -0.70 -8.88
N ALA A 161 -3.29 -0.74 -9.82
CA ALA A 161 -4.68 -0.36 -9.59
C ALA A 161 -5.67 -1.53 -9.82
N PHE A 162 -5.16 -2.75 -9.96
CA PHE A 162 -5.96 -3.88 -10.42
C PHE A 162 -6.56 -4.71 -9.29
N SER A 163 -5.79 -5.00 -8.24
CA SER A 163 -6.11 -6.12 -7.36
C SER A 163 -7.38 -5.90 -6.53
N VAL A 164 -7.57 -4.76 -5.87
CA VAL A 164 -8.77 -4.48 -5.06
C VAL A 164 -10.01 -4.40 -5.94
N SER A 165 -9.92 -3.65 -7.03
CA SER A 165 -11.06 -3.42 -7.94
C SER A 165 -11.45 -4.68 -8.68
N ALA A 166 -10.50 -5.42 -9.25
CA ALA A 166 -10.76 -6.61 -10.03
C ALA A 166 -11.26 -7.77 -9.16
N GLN A 167 -10.66 -8.00 -8.00
CA GLN A 167 -11.13 -9.05 -7.08
C GLN A 167 -12.51 -8.74 -6.52
N THR A 168 -12.82 -7.47 -6.25
CA THR A 168 -14.15 -7.05 -5.84
C THR A 168 -15.17 -7.31 -6.94
N ALA A 169 -14.91 -6.84 -8.17
CA ALA A 169 -15.79 -7.04 -9.30
C ALA A 169 -16.01 -8.55 -9.59
N TYR A 170 -14.95 -9.33 -9.60
CA TYR A 170 -15.02 -10.77 -9.79
C TYR A 170 -15.85 -11.47 -8.70
N SER A 171 -15.66 -11.08 -7.44
CA SER A 171 -16.45 -11.59 -6.32
C SER A 171 -17.94 -11.27 -6.45
N MET A 172 -18.27 -10.06 -6.90
CA MET A 172 -19.65 -9.65 -7.15
C MET A 172 -20.30 -10.48 -8.24
N VAL A 173 -19.62 -10.64 -9.40
CA VAL A 173 -20.13 -11.46 -10.51
C VAL A 173 -20.34 -12.91 -10.09
N ARG A 174 -19.38 -13.50 -9.37
CA ARG A 174 -19.51 -14.86 -8.85
C ARG A 174 -20.69 -15.04 -7.89
N LYS A 175 -20.87 -14.11 -6.96
CA LYS A 175 -21.96 -14.17 -5.98
C LYS A 175 -23.34 -13.94 -6.60
N ALA A 176 -23.41 -13.11 -7.64
CA ALA A 176 -24.65 -12.84 -8.35
C ALA A 176 -25.14 -14.04 -9.17
N SER A 177 -24.26 -15.04 -9.42
CA SER A 177 -24.60 -16.27 -10.17
C SER A 177 -25.31 -15.98 -11.51
N LEU A 178 -24.78 -14.99 -12.25
CA LEU A 178 -25.38 -14.48 -13.48
C LEU A 178 -25.45 -15.55 -14.58
N ASN A 179 -26.58 -15.59 -15.29
CA ASN A 179 -26.81 -16.42 -16.45
C ASN A 179 -26.78 -15.57 -17.74
N LYS A 180 -26.57 -16.23 -18.87
CA LYS A 180 -26.63 -15.59 -20.17
C LYS A 180 -28.04 -15.02 -20.40
N GLY A 181 -28.15 -13.70 -20.57
CA GLY A 181 -29.41 -13.00 -20.80
C GLY A 181 -29.95 -12.26 -19.57
N ASP A 182 -29.30 -12.40 -18.41
CA ASP A 182 -29.67 -11.61 -17.23
C ASP A 182 -29.36 -10.11 -17.45
N ASN A 183 -30.26 -9.27 -16.96
CA ASN A 183 -30.04 -7.82 -16.90
C ASN A 183 -29.41 -7.49 -15.55
N VAL A 184 -28.30 -6.77 -15.56
CA VAL A 184 -27.59 -6.33 -14.38
C VAL A 184 -27.66 -4.80 -14.28
N LEU A 185 -28.15 -4.32 -13.15
CA LEU A 185 -28.24 -2.88 -12.81
C LEU A 185 -27.24 -2.54 -11.73
#